data_72a9f13880629bc7f6e7a421f81c0525
#
_entry.id   72a9f13880629bc7f6e7a421f81c0525
#
_cell.length_a   1.000
_cell.length_b   1.000
_cell.length_c   1.000
_cell.angle_alpha   90.00
_cell.angle_beta   90.00
_cell.angle_gamma   90.00
#
_symmetry.space_group_name_H-M   'P 1'
#
loop_
_entity.id
_entity.type
_entity.pdbx_description
1 polymer ?
#
loop_
_entity_poly.entity_id
_entity_poly.type
_entity_poly.pdbx_seq_one_letter_code
_entity_poly.pdbx_strand_id
1 'polypeptide(L)'
;MLEIQNVSKTFNAGTVNEKTALNGLNLKLNEGDFVTVIGGNGAGKSTMLNAVAGVWPVDSGRIIIDGTDVTKLGEHQRAAYIGRVFQDPMTGTAATMQIEENLALAARRGKRRGLRIGITRAERERYRELLKSLDLGLEDRLTARVGLLSGGQRQALTLLMATMNKPKLLLLDEHTAALDPKTALKVLTLSARIVEENHLTTMMITHNMK
;
A
#
# COMPACT_ATOMS: atom_id res chain seq x y z
N MET A 1 8.17 3.21 15.48
CA MET A 1 7.99 2.68 14.12
C MET A 1 7.45 3.76 13.16
N LEU A 2 6.19 4.18 13.19
CA LEU A 2 5.72 5.42 12.53
C LEU A 2 5.50 6.50 13.58
N GLU A 3 6.04 7.71 13.35
CA GLU A 3 5.73 8.88 14.15
C GLU A 3 5.37 10.05 13.23
N ILE A 4 4.20 10.63 13.48
CA ILE A 4 3.72 11.86 12.86
C ILE A 4 3.73 12.92 13.98
N GLN A 5 4.51 13.99 13.81
CA GLN A 5 4.74 14.99 14.83
C GLN A 5 4.30 16.37 14.32
N ASN A 6 3.19 16.87 14.86
CA ASN A 6 2.66 18.20 14.60
C ASN A 6 2.49 18.53 13.11
N VAL A 7 1.99 17.55 12.32
CA VAL A 7 1.90 17.67 10.86
C VAL A 7 0.66 18.49 10.47
N SER A 8 0.89 19.48 9.61
CA SER A 8 -0.18 20.29 9.02
C SER A 8 -0.12 20.27 7.50
N LYS A 9 -1.29 20.33 6.86
CA LYS A 9 -1.45 20.41 5.41
C LYS A 9 -2.66 21.25 5.04
N THR A 10 -2.42 22.30 4.28
CA THR A 10 -3.44 23.18 3.71
C THR A 10 -3.36 23.14 2.19
N PHE A 11 -4.47 22.95 1.54
CA PHE A 11 -4.60 23.01 0.09
C PHE A 11 -5.11 24.40 -0.32
N ASN A 12 -4.64 24.88 -1.48
CA ASN A 12 -5.04 26.15 -2.09
C ASN A 12 -4.92 27.37 -1.13
N ALA A 13 -3.85 27.39 -0.31
CA ALA A 13 -3.61 28.46 0.65
C ALA A 13 -3.67 29.85 -0.01
N GLY A 14 -4.35 30.78 0.67
CA GLY A 14 -4.55 32.16 0.19
C GLY A 14 -5.59 32.33 -0.92
N THR A 15 -6.38 31.28 -1.22
CA THR A 15 -7.48 31.35 -2.19
C THR A 15 -8.85 31.14 -1.54
N VAL A 16 -9.93 31.44 -2.28
CA VAL A 16 -11.30 31.17 -1.84
C VAL A 16 -11.60 29.68 -1.63
N ASN A 17 -10.77 28.80 -2.15
CA ASN A 17 -10.87 27.34 -2.00
C ASN A 17 -9.85 26.78 -0.99
N GLU A 18 -9.33 27.63 -0.10
CA GLU A 18 -8.42 27.19 0.95
C GLU A 18 -9.08 26.15 1.85
N LYS A 19 -8.36 25.05 2.08
CA LYS A 19 -8.83 23.98 2.95
C LYS A 19 -7.68 23.41 3.77
N THR A 20 -7.69 23.61 5.06
CA THR A 20 -6.80 22.91 5.99
C THR A 20 -7.32 21.50 6.20
N ALA A 21 -6.57 20.53 5.71
CA ALA A 21 -6.92 19.11 5.78
C ALA A 21 -6.27 18.39 6.97
N LEU A 22 -5.09 18.83 7.39
CA LEU A 22 -4.41 18.38 8.60
C LEU A 22 -3.99 19.61 9.41
N ASN A 23 -4.23 19.58 10.70
CA ASN A 23 -3.91 20.69 11.60
C ASN A 23 -3.22 20.17 12.86
N GLY A 24 -1.90 20.21 12.89
CA GLY A 24 -1.09 19.78 14.04
C GLY A 24 -1.27 18.30 14.39
N LEU A 25 -1.42 17.44 13.38
CA LEU A 25 -1.67 16.01 13.57
C LEU A 25 -0.49 15.35 14.29
N ASN A 26 -0.80 14.60 15.34
CA ASN A 26 0.14 13.75 16.05
C ASN A 26 -0.38 12.32 16.06
N LEU A 27 0.47 11.36 15.69
CA LEU A 27 0.13 9.92 15.70
C LEU A 27 1.43 9.12 15.89
N LYS A 28 1.37 8.09 16.73
CA LYS A 28 2.47 7.14 16.89
C LYS A 28 1.95 5.72 16.76
N LEU A 29 2.63 4.92 15.93
CA LEU A 29 2.46 3.47 15.83
C LEU A 29 3.75 2.80 16.26
N ASN A 30 3.64 1.77 17.09
CA ASN A 30 4.76 0.89 17.42
C ASN A 30 4.92 -0.20 16.35
N GLU A 31 5.98 -0.96 16.43
CA GLU A 31 6.19 -2.10 15.54
C GLU A 31 5.11 -3.16 15.80
N GLY A 32 4.52 -3.67 14.73
CA GLY A 32 3.45 -4.65 14.78
C GLY A 32 2.05 -4.10 15.07
N ASP A 33 1.89 -2.80 15.36
CA ASP A 33 0.57 -2.21 15.56
C ASP A 33 -0.29 -2.29 14.30
N PHE A 34 -1.58 -2.64 14.48
CA PHE A 34 -2.61 -2.53 13.47
C PHE A 34 -3.57 -1.40 13.85
N VAL A 35 -3.52 -0.30 13.13
CA VAL A 35 -4.36 0.88 13.42
C VAL A 35 -5.36 1.13 12.30
N THR A 36 -6.63 1.26 12.68
CA THR A 36 -7.71 1.62 11.77
C THR A 36 -8.08 3.08 11.95
N VAL A 37 -8.05 3.83 10.85
CA VAL A 37 -8.43 5.24 10.79
C VAL A 37 -9.84 5.35 10.25
N ILE A 38 -10.74 5.86 11.07
CA ILE A 38 -12.18 5.99 10.77
C ILE A 38 -12.57 7.46 10.78
N GLY A 39 -13.52 7.83 9.95
CA GLY A 39 -14.06 9.19 9.91
C GLY A 39 -14.88 9.45 8.64
N GLY A 40 -15.65 10.52 8.64
CA GLY A 40 -16.49 10.93 7.50
C GLY A 40 -15.67 11.37 6.27
N ASN A 41 -16.38 11.59 5.15
CA ASN A 41 -15.75 12.15 3.95
C ASN A 41 -15.22 13.56 4.24
N GLY A 42 -14.02 13.85 3.74
CA GLY A 42 -13.38 15.14 3.97
C GLY A 42 -12.69 15.31 5.32
N ALA A 43 -12.68 14.29 6.21
CA ALA A 43 -12.02 14.34 7.52
C ALA A 43 -10.47 14.28 7.47
N GLY A 44 -9.86 14.34 6.28
CA GLY A 44 -8.39 14.34 6.15
C GLY A 44 -7.73 12.96 6.11
N LYS A 45 -8.48 11.85 6.19
CA LYS A 45 -7.92 10.48 6.21
C LYS A 45 -6.97 10.20 5.04
N SER A 46 -7.47 10.38 3.82
CA SER A 46 -6.66 10.17 2.60
C SER A 46 -5.52 11.19 2.50
N THR A 47 -5.71 12.42 3.02
CA THR A 47 -4.63 13.42 3.10
C THR A 47 -3.52 12.94 4.01
N MET A 48 -3.85 12.42 5.18
CA MET A 48 -2.87 11.85 6.13
C MET A 48 -2.12 10.67 5.48
N LEU A 49 -2.83 9.72 4.87
CA LEU A 49 -2.22 8.55 4.23
C LEU A 49 -1.30 8.97 3.08
N ASN A 50 -1.72 9.93 2.24
CA ASN A 50 -0.92 10.45 1.14
C ASN A 50 0.29 11.27 1.64
N ALA A 51 0.16 11.99 2.77
CA ALA A 51 1.27 12.68 3.42
C ALA A 51 2.31 11.67 3.95
N VAL A 52 1.87 10.57 4.59
CA VAL A 52 2.75 9.49 5.04
C VAL A 52 3.41 8.78 3.85
N ALA A 53 2.67 8.53 2.77
CA ALA A 53 3.20 7.92 1.55
C ALA A 53 4.18 8.81 0.78
N GLY A 54 4.18 10.13 1.04
CA GLY A 54 5.04 11.10 0.34
C GLY A 54 4.50 11.57 -1.01
N VAL A 55 3.21 11.36 -1.27
CA VAL A 55 2.50 11.87 -2.46
C VAL A 55 2.32 13.38 -2.34
N TRP A 56 1.95 13.85 -1.14
CA TRP A 56 1.79 15.27 -0.86
C TRP A 56 2.80 15.73 0.19
N PRO A 57 3.57 16.78 -0.09
CA PRO A 57 4.44 17.40 0.91
C PRO A 57 3.59 18.03 2.01
N VAL A 58 4.04 17.92 3.25
CA VAL A 58 3.43 18.59 4.40
C VAL A 58 3.92 20.03 4.51
N ASP A 59 3.10 20.91 5.06
CA ASP A 59 3.46 22.33 5.20
C ASP A 59 4.31 22.57 6.47
N SER A 60 4.06 21.75 7.52
CA SER A 60 4.86 21.77 8.77
C SER A 60 4.82 20.41 9.45
N GLY A 61 5.67 20.24 10.46
CA GLY A 61 5.79 19.00 11.23
C GLY A 61 6.78 18.01 10.64
N ARG A 62 6.78 16.79 11.17
CA ARG A 62 7.71 15.71 10.77
C ARG A 62 7.01 14.37 10.65
N ILE A 63 7.51 13.54 9.73
CA ILE A 63 7.10 12.14 9.54
C ILE A 63 8.34 11.28 9.63
N ILE A 64 8.36 10.34 10.58
CA ILE A 64 9.48 9.45 10.85
C ILE A 64 9.00 8.01 10.65
N ILE A 65 9.73 7.21 9.88
CA ILE A 65 9.45 5.78 9.66
C ILE A 65 10.71 5.00 10.02
N ASP A 66 10.58 4.08 10.97
CA ASP A 66 11.68 3.23 11.45
C ASP A 66 12.92 4.05 11.84
N GLY A 67 12.70 5.15 12.59
CA GLY A 67 13.77 6.07 13.03
C GLY A 67 14.32 7.00 11.95
N THR A 68 13.89 6.86 10.70
CA THR A 68 14.32 7.71 9.59
C THR A 68 13.32 8.84 9.36
N ASP A 69 13.80 10.09 9.37
CA ASP A 69 12.97 11.24 8.96
C ASP A 69 12.75 11.21 7.45
N VAL A 70 11.51 10.92 7.05
CA VAL A 70 11.10 10.84 5.66
C VAL A 70 10.34 12.07 5.17
N THR A 71 10.22 13.12 5.99
CA THR A 71 9.37 14.28 5.74
C THR A 71 9.59 14.89 4.36
N LYS A 72 10.84 15.01 3.93
CA LYS A 72 11.24 15.61 2.65
C LYS A 72 11.43 14.59 1.51
N LEU A 73 11.29 13.30 1.82
CA LEU A 73 11.42 12.24 0.81
C LEU A 73 10.14 12.14 -0.01
N GLY A 74 10.26 12.06 -1.33
CA GLY A 74 9.14 11.79 -2.22
C GLY A 74 8.67 10.34 -2.18
N GLU A 75 7.52 10.05 -2.79
CA GLU A 75 6.86 8.74 -2.81
C GLU A 75 7.81 7.61 -3.25
N HIS A 76 8.57 7.81 -4.34
CA HIS A 76 9.49 6.80 -4.86
C HIS A 76 10.62 6.43 -3.88
N GLN A 77 11.07 7.38 -3.04
CA GLN A 77 12.09 7.14 -2.01
C GLN A 77 11.48 6.42 -0.81
N ARG A 78 10.25 6.82 -0.38
CA ARG A 78 9.52 6.15 0.70
C ARG A 78 9.04 4.76 0.32
N ALA A 79 8.95 4.43 -0.96
CA ALA A 79 8.61 3.09 -1.43
C ALA A 79 9.58 1.99 -0.95
N ALA A 80 10.78 2.34 -0.47
CA ALA A 80 11.69 1.41 0.19
C ALA A 80 11.18 0.95 1.57
N TYR A 81 10.38 1.78 2.26
CA TYR A 81 9.86 1.56 3.61
C TYR A 81 8.40 1.14 3.62
N ILE A 82 7.61 1.59 2.63
CA ILE A 82 6.16 1.52 2.62
C ILE A 82 5.66 0.54 1.57
N GLY A 83 4.76 -0.37 1.98
CA GLY A 83 3.84 -1.07 1.09
C GLY A 83 2.52 -0.32 1.04
N ARG A 84 1.91 -0.18 -0.13
CA ARG A 84 0.61 0.49 -0.27
C ARG A 84 -0.35 -0.32 -1.12
N VAL A 85 -1.58 -0.45 -0.63
CA VAL A 85 -2.72 -1.01 -1.37
C VAL A 85 -3.76 0.08 -1.53
N PHE A 86 -4.21 0.30 -2.75
CA PHE A 86 -5.13 1.37 -3.12
C PHE A 86 -6.58 0.89 -3.07
N GLN A 87 -7.51 1.83 -2.99
CA GLN A 87 -8.95 1.58 -3.05
C GLN A 87 -9.35 0.96 -4.39
N ASP A 88 -8.85 1.51 -5.49
CA ASP A 88 -9.07 0.98 -6.84
C ASP A 88 -8.05 -0.12 -7.15
N PRO A 89 -8.49 -1.37 -7.37
CA PRO A 89 -7.61 -2.48 -7.74
C PRO A 89 -6.81 -2.22 -9.03
N MET A 90 -7.26 -1.29 -9.87
CA MET A 90 -6.59 -0.95 -11.13
C MET A 90 -5.31 -0.14 -10.91
N THR A 91 -5.23 0.60 -9.82
CA THR A 91 -4.13 1.56 -9.57
C THR A 91 -2.82 0.88 -9.18
N GLY A 92 -2.87 -0.25 -8.49
CA GLY A 92 -1.68 -0.93 -7.95
C GLY A 92 -0.93 -1.82 -8.95
N THR A 93 -1.42 -1.97 -10.19
CA THR A 93 -0.89 -2.94 -11.16
C THR A 93 -0.79 -2.38 -12.58
N ALA A 94 0.15 -2.91 -13.36
CA ALA A 94 0.25 -2.66 -14.81
C ALA A 94 -0.62 -3.68 -15.56
N ALA A 95 -1.84 -3.28 -15.95
CA ALA A 95 -2.87 -4.15 -16.52
C ALA A 95 -2.43 -4.85 -17.82
N THR A 96 -1.60 -4.21 -18.63
CA THR A 96 -1.08 -4.75 -19.91
C THR A 96 0.06 -5.74 -19.74
N MET A 97 0.70 -5.77 -18.57
CA MET A 97 1.81 -6.64 -18.24
C MET A 97 1.31 -7.97 -17.64
N GLN A 98 2.16 -8.99 -17.71
CA GLN A 98 1.91 -10.30 -17.12
C GLN A 98 1.97 -10.25 -15.59
N ILE A 99 1.39 -11.25 -14.92
CA ILE A 99 1.44 -11.38 -13.46
C ILE A 99 2.91 -11.44 -12.98
N GLU A 100 3.75 -12.29 -13.61
CA GLU A 100 5.16 -12.41 -13.23
C GLU A 100 5.96 -11.12 -13.46
N GLU A 101 5.61 -10.32 -14.45
CA GLU A 101 6.25 -9.02 -14.69
C GLU A 101 5.88 -7.99 -13.61
N ASN A 102 4.61 -7.94 -13.21
CA ASN A 102 4.17 -7.11 -12.09
C ASN A 102 4.88 -7.50 -10.78
N LEU A 103 4.98 -8.79 -10.49
CA LEU A 103 5.72 -9.30 -9.32
C LEU A 103 7.21 -8.97 -9.39
N ALA A 104 7.81 -9.07 -10.59
CA ALA A 104 9.21 -8.70 -10.79
C ALA A 104 9.49 -7.21 -10.55
N LEU A 105 8.58 -6.34 -10.95
CA LEU A 105 8.66 -4.91 -10.63
C LEU A 105 8.56 -4.67 -9.11
N ALA A 106 7.59 -5.29 -8.45
CA ALA A 106 7.41 -5.19 -7.01
C ALA A 106 8.62 -5.73 -6.23
N ALA A 107 9.19 -6.87 -6.64
CA ALA A 107 10.37 -7.47 -6.01
C ALA A 107 11.62 -6.57 -6.06
N ARG A 108 11.67 -5.68 -7.05
CA ARG A 108 12.79 -4.76 -7.26
C ARG A 108 12.58 -3.37 -6.66
N ARG A 109 11.44 -3.14 -6.00
CA ARG A 109 11.13 -1.87 -5.33
C ARG A 109 12.22 -1.51 -4.32
N GLY A 110 12.73 -0.29 -4.37
CA GLY A 110 13.79 0.19 -3.49
C GLY A 110 15.20 -0.35 -3.79
N LYS A 111 15.38 -1.17 -4.83
CA LYS A 111 16.68 -1.74 -5.21
C LYS A 111 17.26 -1.05 -6.45
N ARG A 112 18.60 -0.96 -6.52
CA ARG A 112 19.29 -0.51 -7.73
C ARG A 112 19.05 -1.51 -8.86
N ARG A 113 18.79 -1.00 -10.06
CA ARG A 113 18.60 -1.80 -11.27
C ARG A 113 19.88 -1.79 -12.08
N GLY A 114 20.27 -2.97 -12.58
CA GLY A 114 21.34 -3.14 -13.55
C GLY A 114 20.82 -3.83 -14.81
N LEU A 115 21.68 -4.00 -15.81
CA LEU A 115 21.39 -4.78 -17.02
C LEU A 115 21.43 -6.27 -16.66
N ARG A 116 20.31 -6.84 -16.28
CA ARG A 116 20.13 -8.26 -15.92
C ARG A 116 18.89 -8.81 -16.59
N ILE A 117 18.83 -10.16 -16.72
CA ILE A 117 17.63 -10.87 -17.18
C ILE A 117 16.43 -10.43 -16.32
N GLY A 118 15.33 -10.08 -16.97
CA GLY A 118 14.14 -9.53 -16.34
C GLY A 118 13.53 -10.44 -15.28
N ILE A 119 13.37 -11.76 -15.60
CA ILE A 119 12.83 -12.78 -14.70
C ILE A 119 13.62 -14.06 -14.90
N THR A 120 14.25 -14.55 -13.84
CA THR A 120 14.97 -15.83 -13.84
C THR A 120 14.01 -17.00 -13.56
N ARG A 121 14.44 -18.25 -13.85
CA ARG A 121 13.67 -19.45 -13.51
C ARG A 121 13.43 -19.55 -12.00
N ALA A 122 14.41 -19.21 -11.19
CA ALA A 122 14.28 -19.23 -9.72
C ALA A 122 13.28 -18.18 -9.21
N GLU A 123 13.28 -16.97 -9.80
CA GLU A 123 12.27 -15.95 -9.47
C GLU A 123 10.87 -16.40 -9.86
N ARG A 124 10.69 -17.03 -11.02
CA ARG A 124 9.38 -17.54 -11.47
C ARG A 124 8.85 -18.61 -10.51
N GLU A 125 9.70 -19.52 -10.04
CA GLU A 125 9.31 -20.53 -9.05
C GLU A 125 8.92 -19.89 -7.71
N ARG A 126 9.70 -18.91 -7.24
CA ARG A 126 9.36 -18.13 -6.05
C ARG A 126 8.01 -17.41 -6.20
N TYR A 127 7.74 -16.81 -7.36
CA TYR A 127 6.45 -16.12 -7.59
C TYR A 127 5.29 -17.11 -7.60
N ARG A 128 5.47 -18.31 -8.14
CA ARG A 128 4.47 -19.37 -8.10
C ARG A 128 4.12 -19.74 -6.66
N GLU A 129 5.11 -19.97 -5.82
CA GLU A 129 4.89 -20.28 -4.39
C GLU A 129 4.19 -19.13 -3.64
N LEU A 130 4.57 -17.89 -3.92
CA LEU A 130 3.89 -16.73 -3.33
C LEU A 130 2.44 -16.63 -3.78
N LEU A 131 2.14 -16.92 -5.05
CA LEU A 131 0.76 -16.88 -5.57
C LEU A 131 -0.09 -18.01 -5.01
N LYS A 132 0.46 -19.19 -4.76
CA LYS A 132 -0.24 -20.30 -4.10
C LYS A 132 -0.79 -19.90 -2.73
N SER A 133 -0.06 -19.06 -1.98
CA SER A 133 -0.53 -18.60 -0.65
C SER A 133 -1.80 -17.76 -0.71
N LEU A 134 -2.16 -17.22 -1.89
CA LEU A 134 -3.40 -16.46 -2.08
C LEU A 134 -4.64 -17.35 -2.22
N ASP A 135 -4.47 -18.62 -2.61
CA ASP A 135 -5.56 -19.58 -2.88
C ASP A 135 -6.60 -19.07 -3.91
N LEU A 136 -6.07 -18.52 -5.03
CA LEU A 136 -6.88 -17.92 -6.09
C LEU A 136 -6.61 -18.51 -7.49
N GLY A 137 -5.81 -19.58 -7.60
CA GLY A 137 -5.42 -20.22 -8.85
C GLY A 137 -4.55 -19.34 -9.77
N LEU A 138 -3.82 -18.38 -9.19
CA LEU A 138 -2.95 -17.47 -9.95
C LEU A 138 -1.58 -18.08 -10.23
N GLU A 139 -1.15 -19.07 -9.46
CA GLU A 139 0.12 -19.78 -9.57
C GLU A 139 0.31 -20.46 -10.93
N ASP A 140 -0.79 -20.87 -11.58
CA ASP A 140 -0.78 -21.50 -12.91
C ASP A 140 -0.94 -20.48 -14.05
N ARG A 141 -1.09 -19.19 -13.72
CA ARG A 141 -1.41 -18.11 -14.66
C ARG A 141 -0.35 -17.00 -14.72
N LEU A 142 0.91 -17.32 -14.37
CA LEU A 142 2.02 -16.35 -14.31
C LEU A 142 2.17 -15.47 -15.55
N THR A 143 1.95 -16.03 -16.73
CA THR A 143 2.05 -15.34 -18.02
C THR A 143 0.74 -14.67 -18.49
N ALA A 144 -0.33 -14.81 -17.72
CA ALA A 144 -1.58 -14.10 -18.02
C ALA A 144 -1.44 -12.60 -17.74
N ARG A 145 -2.09 -11.78 -18.58
CA ARG A 145 -2.12 -10.33 -18.36
C ARG A 145 -2.97 -10.00 -17.12
N VAL A 146 -2.49 -9.10 -16.28
CA VAL A 146 -3.19 -8.66 -15.06
C VAL A 146 -4.57 -8.05 -15.39
N GLY A 147 -4.72 -7.44 -16.56
CA GLY A 147 -5.99 -6.90 -17.04
C GLY A 147 -7.12 -7.92 -17.14
N LEU A 148 -6.81 -9.22 -17.24
CA LEU A 148 -7.78 -10.32 -17.31
C LEU A 148 -8.21 -10.87 -15.95
N LEU A 149 -7.66 -10.35 -14.86
CA LEU A 149 -8.00 -10.77 -13.50
C LEU A 149 -9.30 -10.10 -13.04
N SER A 150 -10.07 -10.80 -12.20
CA SER A 150 -11.18 -10.19 -11.48
C SER A 150 -10.68 -9.12 -10.50
N GLY A 151 -11.57 -8.22 -10.07
CA GLY A 151 -11.22 -7.17 -9.09
C GLY A 151 -10.59 -7.74 -7.82
N GLY A 152 -11.16 -8.82 -7.27
CA GLY A 152 -10.62 -9.48 -6.08
C GLY A 152 -9.27 -10.16 -6.31
N GLN A 153 -9.07 -10.84 -7.44
CA GLN A 153 -7.79 -11.44 -7.80
C GLN A 153 -6.71 -10.35 -7.96
N ARG A 154 -7.06 -9.23 -8.58
CA ARG A 154 -6.15 -8.10 -8.76
C ARG A 154 -5.81 -7.44 -7.43
N GLN A 155 -6.80 -7.28 -6.54
CA GLN A 155 -6.57 -6.72 -5.20
C GLN A 155 -5.67 -7.61 -4.35
N ALA A 156 -5.89 -8.94 -4.39
CA ALA A 156 -5.02 -9.89 -3.71
C ALA A 156 -3.59 -9.87 -4.28
N LEU A 157 -3.44 -9.76 -5.61
CA LEU A 157 -2.13 -9.59 -6.25
C LEU A 157 -1.45 -8.28 -5.79
N THR A 158 -2.19 -7.16 -5.72
CA THR A 158 -1.67 -5.88 -5.24
C THR A 158 -1.20 -5.98 -3.79
N LEU A 159 -1.97 -6.65 -2.94
CA LEU A 159 -1.60 -6.89 -1.55
C LEU A 159 -0.31 -7.72 -1.44
N LEU A 160 -0.20 -8.81 -2.21
CA LEU A 160 1.02 -9.61 -2.29
C LEU A 160 2.22 -8.76 -2.74
N MET A 161 2.06 -7.96 -3.81
CA MET A 161 3.09 -7.06 -4.31
C MET A 161 3.51 -6.01 -3.28
N ALA A 162 2.56 -5.51 -2.48
CA ALA A 162 2.84 -4.53 -1.42
C ALA A 162 3.66 -5.14 -0.28
N THR A 163 3.44 -6.43 0.03
CA THR A 163 3.98 -7.10 1.23
C THR A 163 5.18 -8.02 0.98
N MET A 164 5.41 -8.47 -0.26
CA MET A 164 6.45 -9.46 -0.59
C MET A 164 7.89 -9.06 -0.23
N ASN A 165 8.17 -7.77 -0.07
CA ASN A 165 9.46 -7.24 0.37
C ASN A 165 9.49 -6.89 1.87
N LYS A 166 8.48 -7.30 2.65
CA LYS A 166 8.32 -7.00 4.08
C LYS A 166 8.54 -5.51 4.38
N PRO A 167 7.61 -4.64 3.94
CA PRO A 167 7.74 -3.21 4.20
C PRO A 167 7.73 -2.92 5.70
N LYS A 168 8.31 -1.81 6.12
CA LYS A 168 8.25 -1.34 7.50
C LYS A 168 6.83 -0.92 7.88
N LEU A 169 6.12 -0.30 6.94
CA LEU A 169 4.74 0.17 7.12
C LEU A 169 3.88 -0.27 5.94
N LEU A 170 2.74 -0.89 6.24
CA LEU A 170 1.71 -1.20 5.25
C LEU A 170 0.57 -0.18 5.35
N LEU A 171 0.23 0.44 4.23
CA LEU A 171 -0.89 1.37 4.09
C LEU A 171 -2.00 0.72 3.29
N LEU A 172 -3.19 0.58 3.88
CA LEU A 172 -4.39 0.02 3.27
C LEU A 172 -5.44 1.12 3.12
N ASP A 173 -5.69 1.57 1.90
CA ASP A 173 -6.60 2.67 1.60
C ASP A 173 -7.94 2.11 1.09
N GLU A 174 -8.89 1.85 2.00
CA GLU A 174 -10.24 1.32 1.66
C GLU A 174 -10.22 0.16 0.66
N HIS A 175 -9.22 -0.68 0.75
CA HIS A 175 -8.79 -1.64 -0.28
C HIS A 175 -9.83 -2.73 -0.62
N THR A 176 -11.00 -2.71 0.00
CA THR A 176 -12.12 -3.63 -0.29
C THR A 176 -13.39 -2.91 -0.73
N ALA A 177 -13.41 -1.57 -0.74
CA ALA A 177 -14.62 -0.80 -1.00
C ALA A 177 -15.17 -0.97 -2.44
N ALA A 178 -14.31 -1.25 -3.40
CA ALA A 178 -14.67 -1.46 -4.80
C ALA A 178 -15.05 -2.91 -5.16
N LEU A 179 -15.11 -3.81 -4.16
CA LEU A 179 -15.36 -5.24 -4.35
C LEU A 179 -16.78 -5.61 -3.89
N ASP A 180 -17.33 -6.68 -4.48
CA ASP A 180 -18.56 -7.28 -3.97
C ASP A 180 -18.35 -7.84 -2.54
N PRO A 181 -19.40 -7.95 -1.69
CA PRO A 181 -19.27 -8.30 -0.28
C PRO A 181 -18.55 -9.63 -0.01
N LYS A 182 -18.77 -10.65 -0.85
CA LYS A 182 -18.15 -11.97 -0.69
C LYS A 182 -16.65 -11.92 -1.00
N THR A 183 -16.28 -11.22 -2.05
CA THR A 183 -14.88 -11.01 -2.44
C THR A 183 -14.17 -10.09 -1.45
N ALA A 184 -14.83 -9.02 -0.99
CA ALA A 184 -14.31 -8.12 0.03
C ALA A 184 -13.91 -8.86 1.31
N LEU A 185 -14.78 -9.76 1.80
CA LEU A 185 -14.50 -10.58 2.99
C LEU A 185 -13.26 -11.48 2.77
N LYS A 186 -13.13 -12.12 1.60
CA LYS A 186 -11.95 -12.94 1.28
C LYS A 186 -10.67 -12.11 1.29
N VAL A 187 -10.68 -10.92 0.67
CA VAL A 187 -9.52 -10.03 0.64
C VAL A 187 -9.17 -9.51 2.03
N LEU A 188 -10.17 -9.17 2.86
CA LEU A 188 -9.95 -8.77 4.26
C LEU A 188 -9.30 -9.88 5.07
N THR A 189 -9.83 -11.11 4.98
CA THR A 189 -9.25 -12.28 5.67
C THR A 189 -7.81 -12.55 5.23
N LEU A 190 -7.55 -12.44 3.91
CA LEU A 190 -6.21 -12.56 3.36
C LEU A 190 -5.28 -11.46 3.89
N SER A 191 -5.76 -10.21 3.95
CA SER A 191 -4.99 -9.08 4.46
C SER A 191 -4.62 -9.28 5.93
N ALA A 192 -5.58 -9.70 6.77
CA ALA A 192 -5.36 -9.98 8.19
C ALA A 192 -4.30 -11.08 8.38
N ARG A 193 -4.43 -12.20 7.64
CA ARG A 193 -3.46 -13.31 7.67
C ARG A 193 -2.05 -12.85 7.30
N ILE A 194 -1.89 -12.12 6.19
CA ILE A 194 -0.57 -11.65 5.72
C ILE A 194 0.06 -10.69 6.75
N VAL A 195 -0.74 -9.79 7.33
CA VAL A 195 -0.27 -8.85 8.35
C VAL A 195 0.22 -9.60 9.59
N GLU A 196 -0.56 -10.56 10.08
CA GLU A 196 -0.26 -11.36 11.27
C GLU A 196 0.99 -12.23 11.05
N GLU A 197 1.03 -13.04 9.97
CA GLU A 197 2.14 -13.94 9.66
C GLU A 197 3.49 -13.20 9.47
N ASN A 198 3.46 -11.96 9.00
CA ASN A 198 4.66 -11.17 8.76
C ASN A 198 4.92 -10.08 9.81
N HIS A 199 4.08 -9.98 10.85
CA HIS A 199 4.16 -8.96 11.91
C HIS A 199 4.27 -7.54 11.36
N LEU A 200 3.45 -7.20 10.34
CA LEU A 200 3.52 -5.92 9.65
C LEU A 200 2.83 -4.82 10.45
N THR A 201 3.55 -3.73 10.69
CA THR A 201 2.89 -2.50 11.18
C THR A 201 1.98 -1.97 10.08
N THR A 202 0.70 -1.80 10.40
CA THR A 202 -0.33 -1.53 9.39
C THR A 202 -1.20 -0.35 9.79
N MET A 203 -1.43 0.56 8.85
CA MET A 203 -2.43 1.61 8.97
C MET A 203 -3.49 1.44 7.87
N MET A 204 -4.72 1.24 8.27
CA MET A 204 -5.86 1.00 7.38
C MET A 204 -6.87 2.14 7.48
N ILE A 205 -7.30 2.66 6.32
CA ILE A 205 -8.47 3.54 6.24
C ILE A 205 -9.68 2.68 5.88
N THR A 206 -10.78 2.89 6.58
CA THR A 206 -12.08 2.30 6.25
C THR A 206 -13.23 3.24 6.59
N HIS A 207 -14.30 3.16 5.82
CA HIS A 207 -15.60 3.77 6.15
C HIS A 207 -16.56 2.76 6.79
N ASN A 208 -16.27 1.47 6.72
CA ASN A 208 -17.14 0.42 7.20
C ASN A 208 -16.75 0.02 8.63
N MET A 209 -17.71 0.17 9.57
CA MET A 209 -17.57 -0.21 10.98
C MET A 209 -18.29 -1.53 11.31
N LYS A 210 -18.62 -2.34 10.28
CA LYS A 210 -19.29 -3.63 10.46
C LYS A 210 -18.32 -4.78 10.25
#